data_884a07f0618d36bfe2a6c444da5c7c71
#
_entry.id   884a07f0618d36bfe2a6c444da5c7c71
#
_cell.length_a   1.000
_cell.length_b   1.000
_cell.length_c   1.000
_cell.angle_alpha   90.00
_cell.angle_beta   90.00
_cell.angle_gamma   90.00
#
_symmetry.space_group_name_H-M   'P 1'
#
loop_
_entity.id
_entity.type
_entity.pdbx_description
1 polymer ?
#
loop_
_entity_poly.entity_id
_entity_poly.type
_entity_poly.pdbx_seq_one_letter_code
_entity_poly.pdbx_strand_id
1 'polypeptide(L)'
;MERRPQSNRQKAQRLGHIAEWVCANYLRTKGYSIIARRFKTKVGEVDIIARRGDVLVFVEVKFRQTTDEAIRAVTPASQKRIGRAAQAFIARNGDAQSLGVRYDVIAMGRWRLVHLRDAWRDKN
;
A
#
# COMPACT_ATOMS: atom_id res chain seq x y z
N MET A 1 20.87 -20.03 -24.91
CA MET A 1 20.03 -18.83 -25.09
C MET A 1 20.36 -17.81 -24.01
N GLU A 2 20.91 -16.71 -24.41
CA GLU A 2 21.26 -15.66 -23.44
C GLU A 2 19.98 -14.93 -23.02
N ARG A 3 19.81 -14.76 -21.70
CA ARG A 3 18.75 -13.94 -21.18
C ARG A 3 19.06 -12.47 -21.48
N ARG A 4 18.09 -11.75 -22.04
CA ARG A 4 18.20 -10.32 -22.16
C ARG A 4 18.24 -9.70 -20.76
N PRO A 5 19.15 -8.77 -20.48
CA PRO A 5 19.14 -8.09 -19.18
C PRO A 5 17.84 -7.33 -19.00
N GLN A 6 17.34 -7.37 -17.77
CA GLN A 6 16.12 -6.62 -17.42
C GLN A 6 16.41 -5.11 -17.48
N SER A 7 15.47 -4.34 -18.01
CA SER A 7 15.54 -2.88 -17.94
C SER A 7 15.45 -2.42 -16.49
N ASN A 8 15.92 -1.18 -16.21
CA ASN A 8 15.81 -0.59 -14.87
C ASN A 8 14.35 -0.49 -14.42
N ARG A 9 13.42 -0.22 -15.35
CA ARG A 9 11.99 -0.17 -15.05
C ARG A 9 11.45 -1.54 -14.61
N GLN A 10 11.84 -2.61 -15.31
CA GLN A 10 11.43 -3.96 -14.96
C GLN A 10 11.96 -4.39 -13.61
N LYS A 11 13.22 -4.06 -13.30
CA LYS A 11 13.83 -4.34 -11.99
C LYS A 11 13.09 -3.60 -10.87
N ALA A 12 12.76 -2.32 -11.10
CA ALA A 12 12.03 -1.52 -10.13
C ALA A 12 10.63 -2.09 -9.85
N GLN A 13 9.92 -2.52 -10.90
CA GLN A 13 8.62 -3.14 -10.75
C GLN A 13 8.70 -4.44 -9.97
N ARG A 14 9.70 -5.27 -10.25
CA ARG A 14 9.90 -6.54 -9.56
C ARG A 14 10.19 -6.32 -8.08
N LEU A 15 11.05 -5.36 -7.75
CA LEU A 15 11.35 -5.01 -6.36
C LEU A 15 10.11 -4.48 -5.65
N GLY A 16 9.30 -3.67 -6.33
CA GLY A 16 8.04 -3.19 -5.79
C GLY A 16 7.07 -4.31 -5.47
N HIS A 17 6.96 -5.31 -6.35
CA HIS A 17 6.10 -6.47 -6.12
C HIS A 17 6.59 -7.34 -4.96
N ILE A 18 7.91 -7.51 -4.83
CA ILE A 18 8.51 -8.25 -3.71
C ILE A 18 8.26 -7.50 -2.40
N ALA A 19 8.47 -6.19 -2.37
CA ALA A 19 8.24 -5.37 -1.20
C ALA A 19 6.78 -5.46 -0.74
N GLU A 20 5.84 -5.38 -1.68
CA GLU A 20 4.41 -5.52 -1.41
C GLU A 20 4.08 -6.90 -0.82
N TRP A 21 4.66 -7.97 -1.39
CA TRP A 21 4.48 -9.33 -0.87
C TRP A 21 4.99 -9.46 0.56
N VAL A 22 6.18 -8.92 0.84
CA VAL A 22 6.75 -8.90 2.19
C VAL A 22 5.83 -8.15 3.16
N CYS A 23 5.34 -6.99 2.75
CA CYS A 23 4.43 -6.18 3.57
C CYS A 23 3.12 -6.89 3.84
N ALA A 24 2.55 -7.58 2.84
CA ALA A 24 1.32 -8.35 3.02
C ALA A 24 1.53 -9.45 4.07
N ASN A 25 2.64 -10.16 4.01
CA ASN A 25 2.95 -11.20 5.00
C ASN A 25 3.22 -10.62 6.38
N TYR A 26 3.91 -9.48 6.46
CA TYR A 26 4.10 -8.76 7.71
C TYR A 26 2.74 -8.43 8.35
N LEU A 27 1.81 -7.89 7.56
CA LEU A 27 0.48 -7.54 8.05
C LEU A 27 -0.27 -8.76 8.56
N ARG A 28 -0.17 -9.89 7.85
CA ARG A 28 -0.79 -11.15 8.31
C ARG A 28 -0.28 -11.58 9.68
N THR A 29 1.02 -11.42 9.95
CA THR A 29 1.59 -11.77 11.26
C THR A 29 1.09 -10.84 12.37
N LYS A 30 0.57 -9.66 12.02
CA LYS A 30 0.01 -8.69 12.96
C LYS A 30 -1.51 -8.80 13.08
N GLY A 31 -2.10 -9.84 12.51
CA GLY A 31 -3.53 -10.10 12.63
C GLY A 31 -4.40 -9.43 11.58
N TYR A 32 -3.80 -8.91 10.51
CA TYR A 32 -4.56 -8.34 9.40
C TYR A 32 -4.95 -9.43 8.41
N SER A 33 -6.17 -9.33 7.89
CA SER A 33 -6.59 -10.10 6.72
C SER A 33 -6.33 -9.27 5.47
N ILE A 34 -5.67 -9.85 4.48
CA ILE A 34 -5.40 -9.16 3.21
C ILE A 34 -6.61 -9.37 2.30
N ILE A 35 -7.27 -8.28 1.96
CA ILE A 35 -8.48 -8.31 1.13
C ILE A 35 -8.12 -8.22 -0.35
N ALA A 36 -7.19 -7.32 -0.68
CA ALA A 36 -6.78 -7.11 -2.07
C ALA A 36 -5.35 -6.58 -2.12
N ARG A 37 -4.69 -6.84 -3.23
CA ARG A 37 -3.36 -6.31 -3.53
C ARG A 37 -3.44 -5.63 -4.89
N ARG A 38 -2.71 -4.51 -5.03
CA ARG A 38 -2.66 -3.74 -6.28
C ARG A 38 -4.05 -3.45 -6.84
N PHE A 39 -4.89 -2.87 -5.99
CA PHE A 39 -6.22 -2.45 -6.38
C PHE A 39 -6.12 -1.18 -7.21
N LYS A 40 -6.52 -1.26 -8.47
CA LYS A 40 -6.41 -0.16 -9.44
C LYS A 40 -7.78 0.22 -9.97
N THR A 41 -7.99 1.52 -10.08
CA THR A 41 -9.17 2.11 -10.71
C THR A 41 -8.72 3.19 -11.68
N LYS A 42 -9.67 3.75 -12.44
CA LYS A 42 -9.37 4.87 -13.33
C LYS A 42 -8.95 6.13 -12.56
N VAL A 43 -9.34 6.25 -11.29
CA VAL A 43 -9.13 7.47 -10.49
C VAL A 43 -8.03 7.35 -9.45
N GLY A 44 -7.53 6.15 -9.20
CA GLY A 44 -6.47 5.94 -8.21
C GLY A 44 -6.12 4.48 -8.03
N GLU A 45 -5.13 4.24 -7.17
CA GLU A 45 -4.66 2.89 -6.87
C GLU A 45 -4.15 2.83 -5.44
N VAL A 46 -4.17 1.63 -4.87
CA VAL A 46 -3.63 1.34 -3.54
C VAL A 46 -2.93 -0.01 -3.56
N ASP A 47 -1.81 -0.09 -2.87
CA ASP A 47 -0.96 -1.29 -2.91
C ASP A 47 -1.60 -2.47 -2.18
N ILE A 48 -2.12 -2.24 -0.98
CA ILE A 48 -2.73 -3.31 -0.17
C ILE A 48 -4.00 -2.76 0.48
N ILE A 49 -5.06 -3.56 0.43
CA ILE A 49 -6.26 -3.34 1.23
C ILE A 49 -6.32 -4.47 2.24
N ALA A 50 -6.36 -4.12 3.52
CA ALA A 50 -6.38 -5.07 4.62
C ALA A 50 -7.48 -4.73 5.60
N ARG A 51 -7.82 -5.69 6.45
CA ARG A 51 -8.81 -5.50 7.50
C ARG A 51 -8.29 -6.08 8.80
N ARG A 52 -8.50 -5.35 9.88
CA ARG A 52 -8.25 -5.83 11.22
C ARG A 52 -9.42 -5.40 12.11
N GLY A 53 -10.17 -6.38 12.65
CA GLY A 53 -11.39 -6.07 13.39
C GLY A 53 -12.38 -5.29 12.53
N ASP A 54 -12.83 -4.14 13.02
CA ASP A 54 -13.80 -3.30 12.33
C ASP A 54 -13.15 -2.15 11.55
N VAL A 55 -11.85 -2.27 11.27
CA VAL A 55 -11.11 -1.24 10.56
C VAL A 55 -10.60 -1.78 9.23
N LEU A 56 -10.92 -1.05 8.17
CA LEU A 56 -10.43 -1.28 6.83
C LEU A 56 -9.21 -0.38 6.63
N VAL A 57 -8.10 -0.97 6.22
CA VAL A 57 -6.81 -0.28 6.14
C VAL A 57 -6.31 -0.27 4.70
N PHE A 58 -6.05 0.92 4.19
CA PHE A 58 -5.48 1.12 2.86
C PHE A 58 -4.01 1.46 3.04
N VAL A 59 -3.13 0.63 2.47
CA VAL A 59 -1.71 0.67 2.76
C VAL A 59 -0.93 1.03 1.51
N GLU A 60 -0.10 2.07 1.62
CA GLU A 60 0.90 2.43 0.62
C GLU A 60 2.23 1.79 1.01
N VAL A 61 2.82 1.05 0.09
CA VAL A 61 4.13 0.42 0.28
C VAL A 61 5.18 1.20 -0.50
N LYS A 62 6.23 1.65 0.19
CA LYS A 62 7.35 2.32 -0.44
C LYS A 62 8.65 1.63 -0.06
N PHE A 63 9.46 1.34 -1.08
CA PHE A 63 10.81 0.76 -0.92
C PHE A 63 11.82 1.76 -1.46
N ARG A 64 12.76 2.17 -0.60
CA ARG A 64 13.88 3.06 -0.94
C ARG A 64 15.11 2.57 -0.21
N GLN A 65 16.25 3.23 -0.39
CA GLN A 65 17.47 2.84 0.32
C GLN A 65 17.34 2.99 1.83
N THR A 66 16.63 4.02 2.26
CA THR A 66 16.35 4.24 3.70
C THR A 66 14.84 4.35 3.92
N THR A 67 14.41 4.08 5.17
CA THR A 67 13.01 4.25 5.53
C THR A 67 12.59 5.71 5.46
N ASP A 68 13.49 6.65 5.78
CA ASP A 68 13.18 8.08 5.67
C ASP A 68 12.90 8.50 4.24
N GLU A 69 13.68 8.01 3.28
CA GLU A 69 13.43 8.27 1.87
C GLU A 69 12.09 7.67 1.42
N ALA A 70 11.77 6.47 1.90
CA ALA A 70 10.51 5.81 1.59
C ALA A 70 9.32 6.61 2.11
N ILE A 71 9.41 7.12 3.34
CA ILE A 71 8.35 7.94 3.93
C ILE A 71 8.17 9.24 3.13
N ARG A 72 9.27 9.90 2.79
CA ARG A 72 9.22 11.14 1.99
C ARG A 72 8.67 10.93 0.58
N ALA A 73 8.70 9.70 0.08
CA ALA A 73 8.17 9.38 -1.25
C ALA A 73 6.63 9.39 -1.28
N VAL A 74 5.96 9.39 -0.13
CA VAL A 74 4.50 9.49 -0.06
C VAL A 74 4.10 10.95 -0.12
N THR A 75 3.56 11.37 -1.25
CA THR A 75 3.21 12.77 -1.53
C THR A 75 1.73 13.03 -1.30
N PRO A 76 1.31 14.31 -1.13
CA PRO A 76 -0.11 14.65 -1.10
C PRO A 76 -0.88 14.15 -2.33
N ALA A 77 -0.24 14.17 -3.52
CA ALA A 77 -0.86 13.66 -4.73
C ALA A 77 -1.12 12.16 -4.64
N SER A 78 -0.15 11.37 -4.15
CA SER A 78 -0.35 9.93 -3.96
C SER A 78 -1.41 9.64 -2.90
N GLN A 79 -1.45 10.43 -1.82
CA GLN A 79 -2.49 10.29 -0.80
C GLN A 79 -3.90 10.49 -1.38
N LYS A 80 -4.08 11.47 -2.25
CA LYS A 80 -5.36 11.69 -2.93
C LYS A 80 -5.74 10.53 -3.84
N ARG A 81 -4.79 9.98 -4.57
CA ARG A 81 -5.02 8.83 -5.45
C ARG A 81 -5.43 7.60 -4.67
N ILE A 82 -4.79 7.37 -3.52
CA ILE A 82 -5.14 6.28 -2.62
C ILE A 82 -6.56 6.50 -2.06
N GLY A 83 -6.88 7.71 -1.63
CA GLY A 83 -8.21 8.05 -1.12
C GLY A 83 -9.31 7.81 -2.14
N ARG A 84 -9.07 8.14 -3.41
CA ARG A 84 -10.03 7.87 -4.49
C ARG A 84 -10.23 6.37 -4.72
N ALA A 85 -9.15 5.61 -4.69
CA ALA A 85 -9.22 4.15 -4.80
C ALA A 85 -9.99 3.55 -3.62
N ALA A 86 -9.75 4.06 -2.41
CA ALA A 86 -10.45 3.64 -1.21
C ALA A 86 -11.96 3.88 -1.32
N GLN A 87 -12.36 5.07 -1.77
CA GLN A 87 -13.78 5.39 -1.96
C GLN A 87 -14.42 4.47 -3.00
N ALA A 88 -13.72 4.19 -4.10
CA ALA A 88 -14.21 3.27 -5.13
C ALA A 88 -14.38 1.85 -4.58
N PHE A 89 -13.43 1.38 -3.78
CA PHE A 89 -13.53 0.07 -3.16
C PHE A 89 -14.72 -0.01 -2.21
N ILE A 90 -14.88 0.98 -1.34
CA ILE A 90 -15.97 1.00 -0.35
C ILE A 90 -17.32 1.05 -1.07
N ALA A 91 -17.45 1.85 -2.13
CA ALA A 91 -18.67 1.96 -2.90
C ALA A 91 -19.08 0.63 -3.56
N ARG A 92 -18.10 -0.18 -3.94
CA ARG A 92 -18.33 -1.50 -4.59
C ARG A 92 -18.57 -2.63 -3.59
N ASN A 93 -18.29 -2.41 -2.32
CA ASN A 93 -18.36 -3.43 -1.28
C ASN A 93 -19.21 -2.90 -0.13
N GLY A 94 -20.51 -3.21 -0.17
CA GLY A 94 -21.48 -2.68 0.79
C GLY A 94 -21.14 -2.95 2.25
N ASP A 95 -20.56 -4.11 2.54
CA ASP A 95 -20.15 -4.47 3.90
C ASP A 95 -19.05 -3.55 4.43
N ALA A 96 -18.24 -2.98 3.55
CA ALA A 96 -17.16 -2.08 3.93
C ALA A 96 -17.67 -0.73 4.44
N GLN A 97 -18.90 -0.35 4.11
CA GLN A 97 -19.43 0.96 4.50
C GLN A 97 -19.63 1.11 6.00
N SER A 98 -19.75 -0.01 6.72
CA SER A 98 -19.91 0.00 8.18
C SER A 98 -18.57 -0.03 8.92
N LEU A 99 -17.44 -0.14 8.22
CA LEU A 99 -16.12 -0.24 8.82
C LEU A 99 -15.47 1.12 8.97
N GLY A 100 -14.60 1.26 9.97
CA GLY A 100 -13.70 2.40 10.04
C GLY A 100 -12.69 2.34 8.90
N VAL A 101 -12.11 3.49 8.55
CA VAL A 101 -11.11 3.59 7.48
C VAL A 101 -9.83 4.18 8.05
N ARG A 102 -8.71 3.57 7.70
CA ARG A 102 -7.39 4.03 8.12
C ARG A 102 -6.41 3.94 6.95
N TYR A 103 -5.54 4.93 6.83
CA TYR A 103 -4.50 4.98 5.81
C TYR A 103 -3.15 4.78 6.47
N ASP A 104 -2.44 3.74 6.03
CA ASP A 104 -1.14 3.38 6.58
C ASP A 104 -0.07 3.47 5.51
N VAL A 105 1.16 3.68 5.94
CA VAL A 105 2.35 3.57 5.09
C VAL A 105 3.24 2.49 5.67
N ILE A 106 3.70 1.56 4.82
CA ILE A 106 4.80 0.68 5.19
C ILE A 106 6.01 1.11 4.38
N ALA A 107 6.99 1.65 5.08
CA ALA A 107 8.23 2.13 4.49
C ALA A 107 9.31 1.07 4.69
N MET A 108 9.87 0.61 3.59
CA MET A 108 10.97 -0.35 3.60
C MET A 108 12.25 0.34 3.17
N GLY A 109 13.25 0.26 4.03
CA GLY A 109 14.62 0.56 3.67
C GLY A 109 15.35 -0.75 3.39
N ARG A 110 16.66 -0.65 3.15
CA ARG A 110 17.49 -1.83 2.88
C ARG A 110 17.47 -2.84 4.02
N TRP A 111 17.40 -2.34 5.27
CA TRP A 111 17.56 -3.16 6.47
C TRP A 111 16.45 -2.99 7.48
N ARG A 112 15.45 -2.16 7.18
CA ARG A 112 14.39 -1.83 8.13
C ARG A 112 13.04 -1.77 7.44
N LEU A 113 12.02 -2.15 8.20
CA LEU A 113 10.62 -1.95 7.83
C LEU A 113 9.98 -1.10 8.93
N VAL A 114 9.32 -0.01 8.54
CA VAL A 114 8.59 0.86 9.47
C VAL A 114 7.14 0.91 9.03
N HIS A 115 6.24 0.58 9.93
CA HIS A 115 4.80 0.65 9.68
C HIS A 115 4.23 1.89 10.38
N LEU A 116 3.84 2.87 9.58
CA LEU A 116 3.19 4.08 10.07
C LEU A 116 1.69 3.89 9.99
N ARG A 117 1.04 3.67 11.13
CA ARG A 117 -0.41 3.55 11.21
C ARG A 117 -1.04 4.92 11.22
N ASP A 118 -2.18 5.05 10.54
CA ASP A 118 -2.94 6.30 10.50
C ASP A 118 -2.04 7.47 10.05
N ALA A 119 -1.32 7.23 8.95
CA ALA A 119 -0.29 8.13 8.48
C ALA A 119 -0.85 9.47 7.97
N TRP A 120 -2.07 9.46 7.46
CA TRP A 120 -2.80 10.67 7.08
C TRP A 120 -4.29 10.41 7.16
N ARG A 121 -5.07 11.47 7.08
CA ARG A 121 -6.54 11.40 7.01
C ARG A 121 -7.02 12.18 5.80
N ASP A 122 -8.14 11.74 5.25
CA ASP A 122 -8.78 12.48 4.16
C ASP A 122 -9.17 13.87 4.65
N LYS A 123 -8.85 14.87 3.84
CA LYS A 123 -9.30 16.24 4.08
C LYS A 123 -10.61 16.42 3.33
N ASN A 124 -11.64 16.71 4.07
CA ASN A 124 -12.93 17.10 3.51
C ASN A 124 -12.96 18.60 3.21
#